data_37d4cedbc3beec2e99bfff53ccc0bac3
#
_entry.id   37d4cedbc3beec2e99bfff53ccc0bac3
#
_cell.length_a   1.000
_cell.length_b   1.000
_cell.length_c   1.000
_cell.angle_alpha   90.00
_cell.angle_beta   90.00
_cell.angle_gamma   90.00
#
_symmetry.space_group_name_H-M   'P 1'
#
loop_
_entity.id
_entity.type
_entity.pdbx_description
1 polymer ?
#
loop_
_entity_poly.entity_id
_entity_poly.type
_entity_poly.pdbx_seq_one_letter_code
_entity_poly.pdbx_strand_id
1 'polypeptide(L)'
;MPAPNLILLYVDNPEVSATFYETLFDQAPANVFPTYAAFAFENGLNVGLWSTKSKDFVSGGSGHRSEMSFMVQDDDQVRALHDRWREKGIPIEQDLHEAVFGLTFVALDPDGHRIRVCTPDE
;
A
#
# COMPACT_ATOMS: atom_id res chain seq x y z
N MET A 1 2.73 18.07 -19.61
CA MET A 1 2.58 16.62 -19.37
C MET A 1 2.24 16.39 -17.92
N PRO A 2 1.06 15.83 -17.60
CA PRO A 2 0.76 15.52 -16.22
C PRO A 2 1.61 14.33 -15.73
N ALA A 3 1.86 14.30 -14.43
CA ALA A 3 2.51 13.17 -13.80
C ALA A 3 1.44 12.13 -13.38
N PRO A 4 1.79 10.85 -13.33
CA PRO A 4 0.87 9.85 -12.78
C PRO A 4 0.47 10.23 -11.35
N ASN A 5 -0.82 10.20 -11.07
CA ASN A 5 -1.35 10.60 -9.77
C ASN A 5 -2.40 9.64 -9.21
N LEU A 6 -2.54 8.48 -9.83
CA LEU A 6 -3.43 7.43 -9.34
C LEU A 6 -2.70 6.10 -9.44
N ILE A 7 -2.68 5.36 -8.33
CA ILE A 7 -2.29 3.95 -8.30
C ILE A 7 -3.56 3.17 -8.04
N LEU A 8 -3.87 2.23 -8.92
CA LEU A 8 -5.08 1.43 -8.82
C LEU A 8 -4.70 0.01 -8.45
N LEU A 9 -5.20 -0.45 -7.31
CA LEU A 9 -4.97 -1.81 -6.83
C LEU A 9 -6.21 -2.66 -7.08
N TYR A 10 -6.01 -3.85 -7.62
CA TYR A 10 -7.09 -4.80 -7.84
C TYR A 10 -7.30 -5.62 -6.58
N VAL A 11 -8.48 -5.52 -6.00
CA VAL A 11 -8.78 -6.12 -4.69
C VAL A 11 -10.03 -6.98 -4.78
N ASP A 12 -10.13 -7.96 -3.89
CA ASP A 12 -11.31 -8.80 -3.80
C ASP A 12 -12.51 -8.03 -3.25
N ASN A 13 -12.30 -7.26 -2.18
CA ASN A 13 -13.37 -6.52 -1.49
C ASN A 13 -12.88 -5.13 -1.09
N PRO A 14 -13.28 -4.07 -1.83
CA PRO A 14 -12.84 -2.70 -1.53
C PRO A 14 -13.19 -2.22 -0.13
N GLU A 15 -14.29 -2.67 0.45
CA GLU A 15 -14.67 -2.27 1.81
C GLU A 15 -13.70 -2.81 2.85
N VAL A 16 -13.30 -4.08 2.71
CA VAL A 16 -12.29 -4.70 3.57
C VAL A 16 -10.94 -4.03 3.38
N SER A 17 -10.54 -3.82 2.12
CA SER A 17 -9.27 -3.18 1.80
C SER A 17 -9.22 -1.73 2.27
N ALA A 18 -10.34 -0.99 2.18
CA ALA A 18 -10.39 0.39 2.68
C ALA A 18 -10.17 0.44 4.19
N THR A 19 -10.76 -0.49 4.95
CA THR A 19 -10.54 -0.57 6.40
C THR A 19 -9.06 -0.84 6.70
N PHE A 20 -8.44 -1.76 5.96
CA PHE A 20 -7.02 -2.05 6.11
C PHE A 20 -6.17 -0.80 5.84
N TYR A 21 -6.39 -0.15 4.70
CA TYR A 21 -5.58 1.00 4.32
C TYR A 21 -5.84 2.24 5.18
N GLU A 22 -7.05 2.40 5.71
CA GLU A 22 -7.32 3.46 6.69
C GLU A 22 -6.43 3.27 7.93
N THR A 23 -6.28 2.04 8.38
CA THR A 23 -5.40 1.70 9.51
C THR A 23 -3.93 1.95 9.15
N LEU A 24 -3.53 1.53 7.95
CA LEU A 24 -2.14 1.66 7.51
C LEU A 24 -1.75 3.13 7.33
N PHE A 25 -2.59 3.91 6.64
CA PHE A 25 -2.28 5.29 6.28
C PHE A 25 -2.56 6.28 7.42
N ASP A 26 -3.29 5.88 8.47
CA ASP A 26 -3.81 6.80 9.49
C ASP A 26 -4.64 7.92 8.85
N GLN A 27 -5.45 7.58 7.86
CA GLN A 27 -6.23 8.54 7.11
C GLN A 27 -7.52 7.87 6.64
N ALA A 28 -8.64 8.59 6.77
CA ALA A 28 -9.92 8.08 6.27
C ALA A 28 -9.93 8.07 4.74
N PRO A 29 -10.63 7.12 4.12
CA PRO A 29 -10.80 7.14 2.67
C PRO A 29 -11.65 8.34 2.24
N ALA A 30 -11.41 8.81 1.01
CA ALA A 30 -12.22 9.88 0.41
C ALA A 30 -13.63 9.38 0.09
N ASN A 31 -13.74 8.12 -0.32
CA ASN A 31 -15.03 7.46 -0.55
C ASN A 31 -14.88 5.95 -0.48
N VAL A 32 -15.99 5.27 -0.19
CA VAL A 32 -16.05 3.80 -0.17
C VAL A 32 -17.37 3.36 -0.78
N PHE A 33 -17.29 2.57 -1.83
CA PHE A 33 -18.43 1.93 -2.49
C PHE A 33 -18.18 0.43 -2.54
N PRO A 34 -19.22 -0.38 -2.79
CA PRO A 34 -19.03 -1.85 -2.85
C PRO A 34 -18.01 -2.32 -3.89
N THR A 35 -17.87 -1.56 -5.00
CA THR A 35 -16.96 -1.95 -6.09
C THR A 35 -15.71 -1.10 -6.20
N TYR A 36 -15.61 -0.02 -5.40
CA TYR A 36 -14.47 0.90 -5.49
C TYR A 36 -14.33 1.73 -4.22
N ALA A 37 -13.11 1.92 -3.77
CA ALA A 37 -12.79 2.85 -2.69
C ALA A 37 -11.54 3.65 -3.07
N ALA A 38 -11.38 4.82 -2.50
CA ALA A 38 -10.25 5.67 -2.85
C ALA A 38 -9.74 6.47 -1.66
N PHE A 39 -8.43 6.69 -1.66
CA PHE A 39 -7.72 7.59 -0.75
C PHE A 39 -7.10 8.71 -1.58
N ALA A 40 -7.21 9.94 -1.07
CA ALA A 40 -6.59 11.10 -1.71
C ALA A 40 -5.59 11.71 -0.74
N PHE A 41 -4.35 11.89 -1.18
CA PHE A 41 -3.28 12.42 -0.34
C PHE A 41 -2.97 13.88 -0.69
N GLU A 42 -2.41 14.60 0.28
CA GLU A 42 -2.11 16.03 0.11
C GLU A 42 -1.12 16.30 -1.02
N ASN A 43 -0.23 15.34 -1.31
CA ASN A 43 0.75 15.48 -2.39
C ASN A 43 0.17 15.28 -3.79
N GLY A 44 -1.16 15.03 -3.88
CA GLY A 44 -1.84 14.82 -5.16
C GLY A 44 -1.93 13.38 -5.62
N LEU A 45 -1.28 12.44 -4.92
CA LEU A 45 -1.41 11.03 -5.24
C LEU A 45 -2.76 10.51 -4.75
N ASN A 46 -3.38 9.66 -5.55
CA ASN A 46 -4.58 8.93 -5.16
C ASN A 46 -4.28 7.44 -5.22
N VAL A 47 -4.87 6.69 -4.30
CA VAL A 47 -4.83 5.23 -4.31
C VAL A 47 -6.26 4.74 -4.43
N GLY A 48 -6.56 4.00 -5.49
CA GLY A 48 -7.87 3.42 -5.73
C GLY A 48 -7.83 1.91 -5.49
N LEU A 49 -8.93 1.40 -4.96
CA LEU A 49 -9.12 -0.02 -4.67
C LEU A 49 -10.31 -0.49 -5.50
N TRP A 50 -10.06 -1.24 -6.56
CA TRP A 50 -11.09 -1.63 -7.52
C TRP A 50 -11.37 -3.12 -7.43
N SER A 51 -12.65 -3.47 -7.26
CA SER A 51 -13.06 -4.86 -7.12
C SER A 51 -12.83 -5.66 -8.40
N THR A 52 -12.18 -6.80 -8.26
CA THR A 52 -12.03 -7.76 -9.36
C THR A 52 -13.37 -8.39 -9.76
N LYS A 53 -14.41 -8.19 -8.95
CA LYS A 53 -15.77 -8.67 -9.22
C LYS A 53 -16.64 -7.62 -9.91
N SER A 54 -16.10 -6.43 -10.17
CA SER A 54 -16.79 -5.40 -10.93
C SER A 54 -17.04 -5.88 -12.35
N LYS A 55 -18.22 -5.57 -12.91
CA LYS A 55 -18.54 -6.05 -14.24
C LYS A 55 -17.64 -5.49 -15.33
N ASP A 56 -17.00 -4.36 -15.07
CA ASP A 56 -16.10 -3.72 -16.04
C ASP A 56 -14.64 -4.10 -15.82
N PHE A 57 -14.36 -4.94 -14.82
CA PHE A 57 -13.00 -5.36 -14.53
C PHE A 57 -12.51 -6.35 -15.57
N VAL A 58 -11.39 -6.04 -16.20
CA VAL A 58 -10.71 -6.93 -17.15
C VAL A 58 -9.21 -6.82 -16.92
N SER A 59 -8.54 -7.93 -16.67
CA SER A 59 -7.08 -7.98 -16.57
C SER A 59 -6.59 -9.36 -16.98
N GLY A 60 -5.59 -9.38 -17.88
CA GLY A 60 -4.91 -10.61 -18.28
C GLY A 60 -3.58 -10.82 -17.56
N GLY A 61 -3.23 -9.91 -16.66
CA GLY A 61 -1.96 -10.00 -15.93
C GLY A 61 -2.05 -10.96 -14.75
N SER A 62 -0.89 -11.47 -14.33
CA SER A 62 -0.79 -12.33 -13.17
C SER A 62 0.54 -12.11 -12.46
N GLY A 63 0.60 -12.44 -11.16
CA GLY A 63 1.80 -12.33 -10.34
C GLY A 63 2.07 -10.93 -9.81
N HIS A 64 3.07 -10.85 -8.95
CA HIS A 64 3.46 -9.60 -8.30
C HIS A 64 4.58 -8.94 -9.08
N ARG A 65 4.26 -7.87 -9.80
CA ARG A 65 5.22 -7.12 -10.61
C ARG A 65 5.43 -5.69 -10.12
N SER A 66 4.89 -5.36 -8.96
CA SER A 66 5.01 -4.03 -8.38
C SER A 66 4.81 -4.10 -6.88
N GLU A 67 5.20 -3.03 -6.21
CA GLU A 67 4.91 -2.85 -4.79
C GLU A 67 4.69 -1.36 -4.52
N MET A 68 3.95 -1.06 -3.47
CA MET A 68 3.83 0.29 -2.95
C MET A 68 4.97 0.50 -1.97
N SER A 69 5.68 1.61 -2.08
CA SER A 69 6.80 1.88 -1.19
C SER A 69 6.63 3.21 -0.49
N PHE A 70 6.94 3.19 0.80
CA PHE A 70 7.02 4.40 1.62
C PHE A 70 8.50 4.69 1.81
N MET A 71 8.99 5.75 1.20
CA MET A 71 10.36 6.22 1.46
C MET A 71 10.33 7.16 2.66
N VAL A 72 11.01 6.76 3.72
CA VAL A 72 11.11 7.57 4.93
C VAL A 72 12.52 8.14 5.04
N GLN A 73 12.74 9.04 5.99
CA GLN A 73 13.92 9.89 6.01
C GLN A 73 15.20 9.16 6.47
N ASP A 74 15.06 8.23 7.39
CA ASP A 74 16.20 7.51 7.98
C ASP A 74 15.80 6.15 8.53
N ASP A 75 16.80 5.39 8.97
CA ASP A 75 16.59 4.04 9.50
C ASP A 75 15.72 4.02 10.76
N ASP A 76 15.81 5.06 11.58
CA ASP A 76 14.97 5.14 12.79
C ASP A 76 13.49 5.20 12.43
N GLN A 77 13.13 5.88 11.35
CA GLN A 77 11.77 5.93 10.86
C GLN A 77 11.32 4.59 10.26
N VAL A 78 12.23 3.86 9.61
CA VAL A 78 11.93 2.50 9.14
C VAL A 78 11.58 1.62 10.35
N ARG A 79 12.39 1.65 11.41
CA ARG A 79 12.12 0.87 12.62
C ARG A 79 10.84 1.29 13.32
N ALA A 80 10.58 2.59 13.39
CA ALA A 80 9.37 3.09 14.03
C ALA A 80 8.09 2.63 13.30
N LEU A 81 8.09 2.65 11.98
CA LEU A 81 6.95 2.15 11.20
C LEU A 81 6.81 0.64 11.33
N HIS A 82 7.92 -0.09 11.37
CA HIS A 82 7.88 -1.54 11.59
C HIS A 82 7.19 -1.87 12.91
N ASP A 83 7.60 -1.22 13.99
CA ASP A 83 7.01 -1.43 15.32
C ASP A 83 5.52 -1.06 15.32
N ARG A 84 5.19 0.08 14.73
CA ARG A 84 3.81 0.58 14.69
C ARG A 84 2.88 -0.34 13.91
N TRP A 85 3.33 -0.81 12.75
CA TRP A 85 2.51 -1.70 11.94
C TRP A 85 2.35 -3.08 12.58
N ARG A 86 3.38 -3.56 13.26
CA ARG A 86 3.26 -4.81 14.03
C ARG A 86 2.24 -4.67 15.15
N GLU A 87 2.26 -3.56 15.88
CA GLU A 87 1.28 -3.29 16.93
C GLU A 87 -0.15 -3.22 16.37
N LYS A 88 -0.30 -2.71 15.16
CA LYS A 88 -1.60 -2.64 14.49
C LYS A 88 -2.05 -3.97 13.90
N GLY A 89 -1.25 -5.00 13.97
CA GLY A 89 -1.57 -6.31 13.44
C GLY A 89 -1.43 -6.44 11.93
N ILE A 90 -0.67 -5.56 11.30
CA ILE A 90 -0.43 -5.61 9.85
C ILE A 90 0.53 -6.75 9.56
N PRO A 91 0.18 -7.67 8.63
CA PRO A 91 1.04 -8.81 8.30
C PRO A 91 2.38 -8.36 7.72
N ILE A 92 3.47 -8.93 8.21
CA ILE A 92 4.82 -8.65 7.73
C ILE A 92 5.31 -9.86 6.95
N GLU A 93 5.60 -9.67 5.66
CA GLU A 93 6.11 -10.73 4.79
C GLU A 93 7.62 -10.87 4.94
N GLN A 94 8.33 -9.73 4.95
CA GLN A 94 9.78 -9.70 5.14
C GLN A 94 10.08 -8.79 6.32
N ASP A 95 10.64 -9.37 7.36
CA ASP A 95 10.99 -8.62 8.57
C ASP A 95 12.15 -7.65 8.30
N LEU A 96 12.43 -6.77 9.25
CA LEU A 96 13.55 -5.84 9.13
C LEU A 96 14.83 -6.55 8.73
N HIS A 97 15.46 -6.08 7.67
CA HIS A 97 16.73 -6.61 7.20
C HIS A 97 17.49 -5.57 6.39
N GLU A 98 18.78 -5.77 6.26
CA GLU A 98 19.63 -4.95 5.41
C GLU A 98 19.60 -5.52 4.00
N ALA A 99 19.05 -4.77 3.05
CA ALA A 99 19.15 -5.08 1.64
C ALA A 99 20.31 -4.29 1.03
N VAL A 100 20.55 -4.46 -0.27
CA VAL A 100 21.61 -3.72 -0.98
C VAL A 100 21.40 -2.20 -0.83
N PHE A 101 20.15 -1.75 -0.79
CA PHE A 101 19.78 -0.33 -0.72
C PHE A 101 19.56 0.18 0.70
N GLY A 102 19.76 -0.66 1.74
CA GLY A 102 19.63 -0.25 3.14
C GLY A 102 18.59 -1.02 3.92
N LEU A 103 18.26 -0.52 5.11
CA LEU A 103 17.30 -1.15 6.01
C LEU A 103 15.88 -1.07 5.43
N THR A 104 15.16 -2.19 5.46
CA THR A 104 13.83 -2.27 4.86
C THR A 104 13.00 -3.40 5.48
N PHE A 105 11.69 -3.34 5.28
CA PHE A 105 10.78 -4.45 5.54
C PHE A 105 9.61 -4.37 4.56
N VAL A 106 8.86 -5.48 4.44
CA VAL A 106 7.71 -5.55 3.53
C VAL A 106 6.51 -6.09 4.28
N ALA A 107 5.40 -5.37 4.18
CA ALA A 107 4.10 -5.78 4.70
C ALA A 107 3.20 -6.25 3.55
N LEU A 108 2.10 -6.91 3.89
CA LEU A 108 1.10 -7.36 2.93
C LEU A 108 -0.27 -6.80 3.26
N ASP A 109 -1.02 -6.43 2.22
CA ASP A 109 -2.44 -6.08 2.36
C ASP A 109 -3.32 -7.34 2.30
N PRO A 110 -4.66 -7.23 2.46
CA PRO A 110 -5.54 -8.41 2.45
C PRO A 110 -5.51 -9.22 1.16
N ASP A 111 -5.12 -8.62 0.04
CA ASP A 111 -5.04 -9.32 -1.25
C ASP A 111 -3.61 -9.76 -1.58
N GLY A 112 -2.67 -9.54 -0.67
CA GLY A 112 -1.27 -9.93 -0.87
C GLY A 112 -0.44 -8.91 -1.62
N HIS A 113 -0.91 -7.68 -1.80
CA HIS A 113 -0.08 -6.62 -2.37
C HIS A 113 1.05 -6.28 -1.40
N ARG A 114 2.25 -6.11 -1.95
CA ARG A 114 3.44 -5.83 -1.17
C ARG A 114 3.56 -4.34 -0.87
N ILE A 115 3.88 -4.04 0.37
CA ILE A 115 4.03 -2.66 0.87
C ILE A 115 5.39 -2.59 1.53
N ARG A 116 6.30 -1.84 0.93
CA ARG A 116 7.69 -1.72 1.41
C ARG A 116 7.90 -0.40 2.13
N VAL A 117 8.74 -0.43 3.16
CA VAL A 117 9.27 0.77 3.80
C VAL A 117 10.78 0.77 3.65
N CYS A 118 11.33 1.87 3.21
CA CYS A 118 12.77 2.01 2.97
C CYS A 118 13.18 3.49 3.05
N THR A 119 14.48 3.76 2.93
CA THR A 119 14.98 5.12 2.79
C THR A 119 15.28 5.41 1.32
N PRO A 120 15.34 6.69 0.91
CA PRO A 120 15.72 7.01 -0.46
C PRO A 120 17.14 6.56 -0.76
N ASP A 121 17.38 6.17 -2.00
CA ASP A 121 18.74 5.92 -2.49
C ASP A 121 19.52 7.23 -2.52
N GLU A 122 20.79 7.13 -2.20
CA GLU A 122 21.71 8.27 -2.25
C GLU A 122 22.59 8.23 -3.48
#